data_9a05eb08048ce4e9ffe9a3772863050a
#
_entry.id   9a05eb08048ce4e9ffe9a3772863050a
#
_cell.length_a   1.000
_cell.length_b   1.000
_cell.length_c   1.000
_cell.angle_alpha   90.00
_cell.angle_beta   90.00
_cell.angle_gamma   90.00
#
_symmetry.space_group_name_H-M   'P 1'
#
loop_
_entity.id
_entity.type
_entity.pdbx_description
1 polymer ?
#
loop_
_entity_poly.entity_id
_entity_poly.type
_entity_poly.pdbx_seq_one_letter_code
_entity_poly.pdbx_strand_id
1 'polypeptide(L)'
;MAEQKKETLKTDEMRFYAPAEQAKQVLPCCDTVIITGASIVNNTIEDLLNLTRPGANVLVTGPTASILPDALFARNATIVSGVKVTDPDLVIDLLSEGVGAYHLFSRCVRKINILKNQQVPE
;
A
#
# COMPACT_ATOMS: atom_id res chain seq x y z
N MET A 1 -6.77 15.47 -9.50
CA MET A 1 -6.77 14.03 -9.16
C MET A 1 -7.93 13.61 -8.26
N ALA A 2 -8.25 14.32 -7.20
CA ALA A 2 -9.40 13.97 -6.34
C ALA A 2 -10.75 14.07 -7.06
N GLU A 3 -10.94 15.05 -7.92
CA GLU A 3 -12.17 15.26 -8.69
C GLU A 3 -12.40 14.17 -9.75
N GLN A 4 -11.36 13.76 -10.49
CA GLN A 4 -11.45 12.67 -11.47
C GLN A 4 -11.82 11.32 -10.83
N LYS A 5 -11.40 11.09 -9.58
CA LYS A 5 -11.71 9.85 -8.86
C LYS A 5 -13.17 9.82 -8.38
N LYS A 6 -13.76 11.00 -8.15
CA LYS A 6 -15.15 11.17 -7.73
C LYS A 6 -16.13 10.81 -8.86
N GLU A 7 -15.79 11.14 -10.10
CA GLU A 7 -16.64 10.84 -11.27
C GLU A 7 -16.71 9.34 -11.63
N THR A 8 -15.73 8.55 -11.19
CA THR A 8 -15.67 7.11 -11.47
C THR A 8 -16.34 6.22 -10.41
N LEU A 9 -16.70 6.79 -9.25
CA LEU A 9 -17.37 6.05 -8.18
C LEU A 9 -18.86 5.89 -8.44
N LYS A 10 -19.38 4.70 -8.18
CA LYS A 10 -20.84 4.47 -8.18
C LYS A 10 -21.49 5.21 -7.01
N THR A 11 -22.77 5.55 -7.15
CA THR A 11 -23.49 6.35 -6.17
C THR A 11 -23.48 5.77 -4.74
N ASP A 12 -23.49 4.46 -4.62
CA ASP A 12 -23.42 3.74 -3.34
C ASP A 12 -22.01 3.70 -2.73
N GLU A 13 -20.97 3.80 -3.55
CA GLU A 13 -19.57 3.89 -3.12
C GLU A 13 -19.19 5.28 -2.63
N MET A 14 -19.88 6.32 -3.13
CA MET A 14 -19.62 7.73 -2.78
C MET A 14 -19.70 8.02 -1.28
N ARG A 15 -20.57 7.31 -0.54
CA ARG A 15 -20.70 7.47 0.91
C ARG A 15 -19.48 7.07 1.71
N PHE A 16 -18.59 6.27 1.11
CA PHE A 16 -17.33 5.82 1.73
C PHE A 16 -16.11 6.60 1.26
N TYR A 17 -16.32 7.55 0.34
CA TYR A 17 -15.25 8.37 -0.17
C TYR A 17 -15.03 9.59 0.72
N ALA A 18 -13.77 9.80 1.11
CA ALA A 18 -13.31 11.02 1.75
C ALA A 18 -12.17 11.62 0.90
N PRO A 19 -12.20 12.91 0.59
CA PRO A 19 -11.10 13.57 -0.12
C PRO A 19 -9.83 13.58 0.74
N ALA A 20 -8.67 13.68 0.09
CA ALA A 20 -7.36 13.60 0.75
C ALA A 20 -7.19 14.64 1.87
N GLU A 21 -7.81 15.81 1.76
CA GLU A 21 -7.78 16.89 2.75
C GLU A 21 -8.39 16.46 4.09
N GLN A 22 -9.28 15.48 4.09
CA GLN A 22 -9.91 14.95 5.29
C GLN A 22 -9.09 13.83 5.96
N ALA A 23 -7.96 13.42 5.38
CA ALA A 23 -7.12 12.36 5.94
C ALA A 23 -6.71 12.64 7.40
N LYS A 24 -6.42 13.89 7.73
CA LYS A 24 -6.07 14.32 9.10
C LYS A 24 -7.18 14.08 10.12
N GLN A 25 -8.43 14.04 9.68
CA GLN A 25 -9.60 13.82 10.54
C GLN A 25 -9.98 12.34 10.60
N VAL A 26 -9.81 11.61 9.49
CA VAL A 26 -10.25 10.23 9.33
C VAL A 26 -9.23 9.23 9.88
N LEU A 27 -7.95 9.35 9.48
CA LEU A 27 -6.93 8.35 9.80
C LEU A 27 -6.70 8.14 11.30
N PRO A 28 -6.72 9.18 12.16
CA PRO A 28 -6.55 8.97 13.60
C PRO A 28 -7.69 8.17 14.26
N CYS A 29 -8.84 8.08 13.60
CA CYS A 29 -10.01 7.35 14.11
C CYS A 29 -10.07 5.89 13.62
N CYS A 30 -9.16 5.47 12.74
CA CYS A 30 -9.19 4.14 12.14
C CYS A 30 -8.40 3.12 12.96
N ASP A 31 -8.98 1.94 13.17
CA ASP A 31 -8.30 0.80 13.78
C ASP A 31 -7.40 0.05 12.81
N THR A 32 -7.73 0.12 11.52
CA THR A 32 -6.99 -0.48 10.43
C THR A 32 -6.90 0.49 9.28
N VAL A 33 -5.68 0.69 8.77
CA VAL A 33 -5.38 1.58 7.65
C VAL A 33 -4.62 0.81 6.58
N ILE A 34 -5.08 0.93 5.34
CA ILE A 34 -4.40 0.34 4.18
C ILE A 34 -3.88 1.49 3.31
N ILE A 35 -2.57 1.53 3.13
CA ILE A 35 -1.88 2.57 2.36
C ILE A 35 -1.31 1.95 1.09
N THR A 36 -1.56 2.56 -0.05
CA THR A 36 -0.95 2.13 -1.31
C THR A 36 0.55 2.44 -1.33
N GLY A 37 1.37 1.53 -1.85
CA GLY A 37 2.80 1.76 -2.08
C GLY A 37 3.09 2.95 -3.02
N ALA A 38 2.12 3.35 -3.86
CA ALA A 38 2.24 4.55 -4.69
C ALA A 38 2.48 5.83 -3.89
N SER A 39 2.11 5.85 -2.61
CA SER A 39 2.38 6.96 -1.68
C SER A 39 3.88 7.18 -1.41
N ILE A 40 4.72 6.18 -1.67
CA ILE A 40 6.17 6.31 -1.62
C ILE A 40 6.66 7.18 -2.79
N VAL A 41 6.11 6.95 -3.98
CA VAL A 41 6.52 7.66 -5.20
C VAL A 41 6.10 9.14 -5.17
N ASN A 42 4.94 9.44 -4.62
CA ASN A 42 4.43 10.81 -4.53
C ASN A 42 4.79 11.54 -3.21
N ASN A 43 5.67 10.93 -2.40
CA ASN A 43 6.16 11.47 -1.13
C ASN A 43 5.08 11.77 -0.06
N THR A 44 3.96 11.06 -0.10
CA THR A 44 2.89 11.21 0.91
C THR A 44 2.91 10.16 2.02
N ILE A 45 3.73 9.11 1.87
CA ILE A 45 3.76 7.96 2.79
C ILE A 45 4.05 8.37 4.24
N GLU A 46 5.00 9.27 4.45
CA GLU A 46 5.42 9.68 5.80
C GLU A 46 4.30 10.41 6.53
N ASP A 47 3.65 11.35 5.85
CA ASP A 47 2.51 12.10 6.41
C ASP A 47 1.35 11.15 6.73
N LEU A 48 1.03 10.21 5.85
CA LEU A 48 -0.04 9.24 6.06
C LEU A 48 0.25 8.33 7.27
N LEU A 49 1.48 7.82 7.39
CA LEU A 49 1.89 6.99 8.52
C LEU A 49 1.83 7.75 9.85
N ASN A 50 2.26 9.02 9.85
CA ASN A 50 2.22 9.88 11.04
C ASN A 50 0.79 10.22 11.50
N LEU A 51 -0.19 10.16 10.61
CA LEU A 51 -1.60 10.39 10.94
C LEU A 51 -2.27 9.16 11.55
N THR A 52 -1.69 7.97 11.42
CA THR A 52 -2.27 6.77 12.01
C THR A 52 -2.12 6.78 13.53
N ARG A 53 -3.16 6.34 14.23
CA ARG A 53 -3.10 6.28 15.69
C ARG A 53 -2.12 5.17 16.15
N PRO A 54 -1.48 5.35 17.31
CA PRO A 54 -0.70 4.28 17.94
C PRO A 54 -1.56 3.03 18.15
N GLY A 55 -1.00 1.85 17.82
CA GLY A 55 -1.70 0.58 17.96
C GLY A 55 -2.68 0.21 16.85
N ALA A 56 -2.86 1.06 15.84
CA ALA A 56 -3.61 0.69 14.64
C ALA A 56 -2.86 -0.38 13.81
N ASN A 57 -3.60 -1.21 13.10
CA ASN A 57 -3.02 -2.07 12.09
C ASN A 57 -2.79 -1.27 10.81
N VAL A 58 -1.54 -1.09 10.42
CA VAL A 58 -1.19 -0.28 9.25
C VAL A 58 -0.49 -1.14 8.21
N LEU A 59 -1.19 -1.39 7.11
CA LEU A 59 -0.70 -2.16 5.97
C LEU A 59 -0.26 -1.22 4.84
N VAL A 60 1.01 -1.29 4.44
CA VAL A 60 1.50 -0.67 3.20
C VAL A 60 1.57 -1.75 2.12
N THR A 61 0.84 -1.57 1.02
CA THR A 61 0.68 -2.62 -0.01
C THR A 61 0.83 -2.10 -1.44
N GLY A 62 1.33 -2.96 -2.30
CA GLY A 62 1.49 -2.72 -3.73
C GLY A 62 2.90 -3.05 -4.22
N PRO A 63 3.12 -3.14 -5.54
CA PRO A 63 4.45 -3.43 -6.09
C PRO A 63 5.52 -2.45 -5.63
N THR A 64 5.19 -1.17 -5.50
CA THR A 64 6.10 -0.11 -5.03
C THR A 64 6.49 -0.27 -3.56
N ALA A 65 5.72 -1.02 -2.77
CA ALA A 65 6.05 -1.35 -1.39
C ALA A 65 7.12 -2.46 -1.27
N SER A 66 7.67 -2.95 -2.38
CA SER A 66 8.73 -3.97 -2.42
C SER A 66 10.10 -3.36 -2.08
N ILE A 67 10.19 -2.70 -0.95
CA ILE A 67 11.40 -2.09 -0.39
C ILE A 67 11.74 -2.75 0.94
N LEU A 68 12.91 -2.45 1.49
CA LEU A 68 13.25 -2.86 2.85
C LEU A 68 12.27 -2.23 3.85
N PRO A 69 11.59 -3.04 4.67
CA PRO A 69 10.44 -2.58 5.45
C PRO A 69 10.82 -1.78 6.70
N ASP A 70 12.09 -1.79 7.08
CA ASP A 70 12.58 -1.22 8.35
C ASP A 70 12.16 0.23 8.55
N ALA A 71 12.31 1.05 7.50
CA ALA A 71 11.94 2.47 7.54
C ALA A 71 10.43 2.67 7.72
N LEU A 72 9.61 1.79 7.15
CA LEU A 72 8.16 1.82 7.32
C LEU A 72 7.74 1.33 8.70
N PHE A 73 8.39 0.29 9.20
CA PHE A 73 8.15 -0.23 10.55
C PHE A 73 8.57 0.73 11.66
N ALA A 74 9.57 1.56 11.42
CA ALA A 74 9.95 2.64 12.33
C ALA A 74 8.90 3.75 12.41
N ARG A 75 7.96 3.82 11.45
CA ARG A 75 6.94 4.86 11.29
C ARG A 75 5.50 4.33 11.36
N ASN A 76 5.20 3.46 12.29
CA ASN A 76 3.86 2.90 12.54
C ASN A 76 3.34 1.85 11.53
N ALA A 77 3.99 1.54 10.43
CA ALA A 77 3.58 0.39 9.63
C ALA A 77 3.72 -0.91 10.43
N THR A 78 2.75 -1.79 10.31
CA THR A 78 2.74 -3.10 10.98
C THR A 78 2.90 -4.24 10.01
N ILE A 79 2.49 -4.05 8.77
CA ILE A 79 2.59 -5.02 7.68
C ILE A 79 3.03 -4.30 6.41
N VAL A 80 3.98 -4.87 5.69
CA VAL A 80 4.38 -4.42 4.36
C VAL A 80 4.14 -5.55 3.37
N SER A 81 3.31 -5.31 2.37
CA SER A 81 2.94 -6.28 1.34
C SER A 81 3.44 -5.83 -0.02
N GLY A 82 4.47 -6.47 -0.49
CA GLY A 82 5.09 -6.22 -1.78
C GLY A 82 5.04 -7.42 -2.71
N VAL A 83 5.91 -7.41 -3.69
CA VAL A 83 6.07 -8.49 -4.65
C VAL A 83 7.53 -8.94 -4.73
N LYS A 84 7.73 -10.21 -4.98
CA LYS A 84 9.04 -10.79 -5.32
C LYS A 84 9.02 -11.26 -6.77
N VAL A 85 9.92 -10.75 -7.56
CA VAL A 85 10.16 -11.23 -8.93
C VAL A 85 10.86 -12.58 -8.85
N THR A 86 10.30 -13.60 -9.51
CA THR A 86 10.85 -14.95 -9.56
C THR A 86 11.50 -15.26 -10.91
N ASP A 87 11.09 -14.57 -11.96
CA ASP A 87 11.67 -14.65 -13.31
C ASP A 87 11.77 -13.22 -13.89
N PRO A 88 12.94 -12.57 -13.76
CA PRO A 88 13.14 -11.19 -14.20
C PRO A 88 12.97 -11.01 -15.72
N ASP A 89 13.46 -11.95 -16.52
CA ASP A 89 13.42 -11.83 -17.97
C ASP A 89 11.97 -11.88 -18.46
N LEU A 90 11.19 -12.83 -17.96
CA LEU A 90 9.77 -12.93 -18.29
C LEU A 90 8.96 -11.69 -17.83
N VAL A 91 9.31 -11.09 -16.69
CA VAL A 91 8.66 -9.84 -16.23
C VAL A 91 8.91 -8.71 -17.23
N ILE A 92 10.16 -8.54 -17.67
CA ILE A 92 10.53 -7.49 -18.63
C ILE A 92 9.79 -7.69 -19.95
N ASP A 93 9.77 -8.90 -20.46
CA ASP A 93 9.08 -9.22 -21.72
C ASP A 93 7.57 -8.91 -21.63
N LEU A 94 6.89 -9.41 -20.60
CA LEU A 94 5.46 -9.21 -20.42
C LEU A 94 5.10 -7.73 -20.19
N LEU A 95 5.90 -6.99 -19.43
CA LEU A 95 5.66 -5.55 -19.23
C LEU A 95 5.88 -4.75 -20.51
N SER A 96 6.87 -5.11 -21.33
CA SER A 96 7.12 -4.45 -22.62
C SER A 96 5.99 -4.67 -23.62
N GLU A 97 5.27 -5.77 -23.49
CA GLU A 97 4.04 -6.05 -24.27
C GLU A 97 2.78 -5.37 -23.71
N GLY A 98 2.90 -4.61 -22.61
CA GLY A 98 1.77 -3.93 -21.98
C GLY A 98 0.87 -4.85 -21.15
N VAL A 99 1.35 -6.00 -20.73
CA VAL A 99 0.59 -6.96 -19.92
C VAL A 99 0.32 -6.37 -18.53
N GLY A 100 -0.94 -6.40 -18.10
CA GLY A 100 -1.35 -5.89 -16.80
C GLY A 100 -0.79 -6.70 -15.64
N ALA A 101 -0.57 -6.07 -14.50
CA ALA A 101 0.04 -6.66 -13.31
C ALA A 101 -0.61 -7.97 -12.84
N TYR A 102 -1.93 -8.10 -13.03
CA TYR A 102 -2.65 -9.31 -12.64
C TYR A 102 -2.11 -10.58 -13.32
N HIS A 103 -1.68 -10.47 -14.57
CA HIS A 103 -1.17 -11.59 -15.35
C HIS A 103 0.27 -11.99 -14.99
N LEU A 104 0.97 -11.17 -14.20
CA LEU A 104 2.32 -11.46 -13.73
C LEU A 104 2.32 -12.41 -12.53
N PHE A 105 1.24 -12.35 -11.71
CA PHE A 105 1.12 -13.23 -10.55
C PHE A 105 1.00 -14.70 -10.98
N SER A 106 1.59 -15.59 -10.25
CA SER A 106 1.73 -17.04 -10.52
C SER A 106 2.65 -17.42 -11.68
N ARG A 107 3.06 -16.48 -12.54
CA ARG A 107 4.00 -16.75 -13.65
C ARG A 107 5.43 -16.37 -13.29
N CYS A 108 5.66 -15.12 -12.95
CA CYS A 108 6.99 -14.55 -12.74
C CYS A 108 7.09 -13.63 -11.51
N VAL A 109 5.99 -13.45 -10.79
CA VAL A 109 5.91 -12.60 -9.60
C VAL A 109 5.13 -13.32 -8.51
N ARG A 110 5.58 -13.22 -7.27
CA ARG A 110 4.87 -13.69 -6.07
C ARG A 110 4.61 -12.55 -5.12
N LYS A 111 3.45 -12.56 -4.49
CA LYS A 111 3.13 -11.66 -3.39
C LYS A 111 3.88 -12.08 -2.13
N ILE A 112 4.47 -11.12 -1.43
CA ILE A 112 5.11 -11.34 -0.13
C ILE A 112 4.52 -10.39 0.90
N ASN A 113 4.34 -10.89 2.12
CA ASN A 113 3.88 -10.10 3.26
C ASN A 113 4.95 -10.20 4.35
N ILE A 114 5.40 -9.05 4.85
CA ILE A 114 6.37 -8.96 5.93
C ILE A 114 5.67 -8.29 7.09
N LEU A 115 5.61 -8.99 8.22
CA LEU A 115 5.03 -8.47 9.45
C LEU A 115 6.14 -7.88 10.32
N LYS A 116 5.85 -6.74 10.95
CA LYS A 116 6.74 -6.21 11.98
C LYS A 116 6.84 -7.26 13.09
N ASN A 117 8.06 -7.69 13.41
CA ASN A 117 8.29 -8.62 14.51
C ASN A 117 7.73 -8.01 15.79
N GLN A 118 6.65 -8.58 16.29
CA GLN A 118 6.35 -8.44 17.71
C GLN A 118 7.48 -9.19 18.42
N GLN A 119 8.27 -8.48 19.19
CA GLN A 119 9.18 -9.14 20.10
C GLN A 119 8.32 -10.07 20.95
N VAL A 120 8.48 -11.37 20.72
CA VAL A 120 7.95 -12.37 21.66
C VAL A 120 8.73 -12.10 22.95
N PRO A 121 8.10 -11.72 24.05
CA PRO A 121 8.81 -11.58 25.32
C PRO A 121 9.44 -12.94 25.63
N GLU A 122 10.76 -12.92 25.83
CA GLU A 122 11.48 -14.10 26.34
C GLU A 122 10.93 -14.56 27.69
#